data_6eee91e4fc6b4e133e2f6d82e2e9590d
#
_entry.id   6eee91e4fc6b4e133e2f6d82e2e9590d
#
_cell.length_a   1.000
_cell.length_b   1.000
_cell.length_c   1.000
_cell.angle_alpha   90.00
_cell.angle_beta   90.00
_cell.angle_gamma   90.00
#
_symmetry.space_group_name_H-M   'P 1'
#
loop_
_entity.id
_entity.type
_entity.pdbx_description
1 polymer ?
#
loop_
_entity_poly.entity_id
_entity_poly.type
_entity_poly.pdbx_seq_one_letter_code
_entity_poly.pdbx_strand_id
1 'polypeptide(L)'
;MTAAYFLSLLFSLVYGYAAARNRDARMVLMPLLDILQSVPILSFLPVVLLSLTAILPQSLAAELAAIVLIFTSQAWNMTFSFYQSMTTIPMELREAAAIFRLDAWARFKTLELPFAAIGLLWNSMMSWSGGWFFLMAAEIFRVGTRDFRLPGLGSYLQAAANEGDLRAVFAGLVTLILVIVLLDQFVWRPLTAWTDKFKVEMVEAERPPTSWFAHALSRSWLVDQFGQRVWNPFSEWVDDKLRQPLSGHIASPELAPDNRRSFLVAGVWVAFILLVLYGAYRAVEVLTTLPKDVWRQLGFGLLATCARVAVALIITLLWTVPVGVLIGTNRRLANVLQPIVQVIAAVPATALFPIVLLALLHLPGGLNIAAIVLMLMGTQWYLLFNVIAGASAIPQDLRLTTELLQLSRVDRWRTLILPALFPFIITGSITAGGGAWNASIVAEHVEFGGRTFSTSGIGAIIAQATGTGDYALLLAGTLALVLAVVAINRLFWQRLYRVAEERYRLD
;
A
#
# COMPACT_ATOMS: atom_id res chain seq x y z
N MET A 1 -4.61 14.13 1.23
CA MET A 1 -3.64 13.10 1.67
C MET A 1 -3.56 12.95 3.20
N THR A 2 -3.30 14.00 3.96
CA THR A 2 -3.11 13.91 5.43
C THR A 2 -4.32 13.33 6.16
N ALA A 3 -5.54 13.79 5.86
CA ALA A 3 -6.76 13.25 6.45
C ALA A 3 -6.96 11.76 6.14
N ALA A 4 -6.73 11.35 4.89
CA ALA A 4 -6.78 9.96 4.47
C ALA A 4 -5.74 9.09 5.20
N TYR A 5 -4.54 9.62 5.42
CA TYR A 5 -3.48 8.93 6.15
C TYR A 5 -3.86 8.69 7.63
N PHE A 6 -4.35 9.71 8.33
CA PHE A 6 -4.77 9.54 9.72
C PHE A 6 -5.95 8.57 9.84
N LEU A 7 -6.89 8.61 8.89
CA LEU A 7 -7.99 7.64 8.83
C LEU A 7 -7.45 6.22 8.59
N SER A 8 -6.49 6.06 7.69
CA SER A 8 -5.83 4.78 7.40
C SER A 8 -5.06 4.24 8.60
N LEU A 9 -4.35 5.12 9.32
CA LEU A 9 -3.63 4.77 10.53
C LEU A 9 -4.60 4.31 11.64
N LEU A 10 -5.65 5.09 11.87
CA LEU A 10 -6.68 4.73 12.86
C LEU A 10 -7.35 3.40 12.52
N PHE A 11 -7.74 3.22 11.25
CA PHE A 11 -8.28 1.96 10.75
C PHE A 11 -7.32 0.80 11.00
N SER A 12 -6.04 0.97 10.65
CA SER A 12 -5.02 -0.06 10.80
C SER A 12 -4.81 -0.48 12.26
N LEU A 13 -4.80 0.47 13.17
CA LEU A 13 -4.70 0.20 14.60
C LEU A 13 -5.92 -0.56 15.13
N VAL A 14 -7.13 -0.11 14.80
CA VAL A 14 -8.36 -0.73 15.29
C VAL A 14 -8.58 -2.11 14.66
N TYR A 15 -8.49 -2.20 13.35
CA TYR A 15 -8.72 -3.43 12.59
C TYR A 15 -7.66 -4.49 12.89
N GLY A 16 -6.38 -4.10 12.85
CA GLY A 16 -5.26 -4.98 13.14
C GLY A 16 -5.25 -5.47 14.59
N TYR A 17 -5.60 -4.60 15.54
CA TYR A 17 -5.76 -4.98 16.95
C TYR A 17 -6.89 -5.99 17.13
N ALA A 18 -8.07 -5.76 16.56
CA ALA A 18 -9.19 -6.68 16.61
C ALA A 18 -8.84 -8.06 16.04
N ALA A 19 -8.17 -8.08 14.85
CA ALA A 19 -7.73 -9.31 14.20
C ALA A 19 -6.66 -10.05 15.01
N ALA A 20 -5.74 -9.33 15.68
CA ALA A 20 -4.66 -9.95 16.46
C ALA A 20 -5.15 -10.54 17.80
N ARG A 21 -6.18 -9.93 18.41
CA ARG A 21 -6.69 -10.29 19.74
C ARG A 21 -7.78 -11.33 19.75
N ASN A 22 -8.56 -11.41 18.69
CA ASN A 22 -9.72 -12.30 18.64
C ASN A 22 -9.58 -13.28 17.48
N ARG A 23 -9.58 -14.58 17.78
CA ARG A 23 -9.47 -15.67 16.81
C ARG A 23 -10.61 -15.65 15.79
N ASP A 24 -11.85 -15.40 16.25
CA ASP A 24 -13.02 -15.40 15.38
C ASP A 24 -13.01 -14.16 14.46
N ALA A 25 -12.65 -13.00 15.03
CA ALA A 25 -12.43 -11.80 14.23
C ALA A 25 -11.34 -12.01 13.16
N ARG A 26 -10.22 -12.65 13.49
CA ARG A 26 -9.15 -12.96 12.57
C ARG A 26 -9.61 -13.80 11.39
N MET A 27 -10.42 -14.86 11.66
CA MET A 27 -10.92 -15.75 10.60
C MET A 27 -11.76 -15.03 9.55
N VAL A 28 -12.33 -13.89 9.89
CA VAL A 28 -13.13 -13.06 8.97
C VAL A 28 -12.36 -11.86 8.45
N LEU A 29 -11.72 -11.11 9.34
CA LEU A 29 -11.07 -9.85 8.99
C LEU A 29 -9.86 -10.06 8.07
N MET A 30 -9.02 -11.07 8.32
CA MET A 30 -7.83 -11.26 7.48
C MET A 30 -8.17 -11.65 6.04
N PRO A 31 -9.06 -12.65 5.75
CA PRO A 31 -9.49 -12.93 4.39
C PRO A 31 -10.21 -11.75 3.72
N LEU A 32 -10.99 -10.97 4.47
CA LEU A 32 -11.65 -9.77 3.95
C LEU A 32 -10.62 -8.72 3.54
N LEU A 33 -9.60 -8.49 4.35
CA LEU A 33 -8.50 -7.59 4.04
C LEU A 33 -7.76 -8.03 2.77
N ASP A 34 -7.48 -9.34 2.62
CA ASP A 34 -6.84 -9.92 1.42
C ASP A 34 -7.66 -9.69 0.15
N ILE A 35 -8.98 -9.83 0.24
CA ILE A 35 -9.87 -9.56 -0.89
C ILE A 35 -9.89 -8.06 -1.22
N LEU A 36 -10.09 -7.21 -0.22
CA LEU A 36 -10.21 -5.76 -0.42
C LEU A 36 -8.93 -5.15 -1.00
N GLN A 37 -7.75 -5.59 -0.55
CA GLN A 37 -6.48 -5.11 -1.13
C GLN A 37 -6.26 -5.57 -2.57
N SER A 38 -6.89 -6.70 -2.97
CA SER A 38 -6.77 -7.23 -4.33
C SER A 38 -7.63 -6.48 -5.35
N VAL A 39 -8.60 -5.67 -4.88
CA VAL A 39 -9.47 -4.87 -5.77
C VAL A 39 -8.69 -3.65 -6.26
N PRO A 40 -8.52 -3.45 -7.58
CA PRO A 40 -7.89 -2.25 -8.11
C PRO A 40 -8.65 -0.99 -7.72
N ILE A 41 -7.96 -0.10 -7.02
CA ILE A 41 -8.56 1.07 -6.36
C ILE A 41 -9.27 1.99 -7.36
N LEU A 42 -8.65 2.24 -8.51
CA LEU A 42 -9.21 3.12 -9.53
C LEU A 42 -10.48 2.57 -10.18
N SER A 43 -10.71 1.25 -10.15
CA SER A 43 -11.87 0.64 -10.79
C SER A 43 -13.19 0.91 -10.05
N PHE A 44 -13.14 1.11 -8.73
CA PHE A 44 -14.36 1.37 -7.95
C PHE A 44 -14.58 2.87 -7.61
N LEU A 45 -13.62 3.73 -7.91
CA LEU A 45 -13.75 5.18 -7.66
C LEU A 45 -15.02 5.79 -8.28
N PRO A 46 -15.41 5.49 -9.53
CA PRO A 46 -16.64 6.02 -10.12
C PRO A 46 -17.89 5.62 -9.34
N VAL A 47 -17.93 4.39 -8.83
CA VAL A 47 -19.06 3.88 -8.03
C VAL A 47 -19.16 4.61 -6.70
N VAL A 48 -18.02 4.78 -6.00
CA VAL A 48 -17.97 5.52 -4.73
C VAL A 48 -18.44 6.96 -4.93
N LEU A 49 -17.94 7.63 -5.97
CA LEU A 49 -18.30 9.01 -6.25
C LEU A 49 -19.79 9.17 -6.53
N LEU A 50 -20.35 8.31 -7.38
CA LEU A 50 -21.78 8.33 -7.71
C LEU A 50 -22.66 8.07 -6.48
N SER A 51 -22.24 7.11 -5.64
CA SER A 51 -22.96 6.82 -4.39
C SER A 51 -22.94 8.02 -3.45
N LEU A 52 -21.81 8.69 -3.32
CA LEU A 52 -21.68 9.87 -2.47
C LEU A 52 -22.44 11.08 -3.05
N THR A 53 -22.42 11.29 -4.36
CA THR A 53 -23.16 12.39 -5.01
C THR A 53 -24.68 12.20 -5.01
N ALA A 54 -25.17 10.98 -4.78
CA ALA A 54 -26.59 10.69 -4.58
C ALA A 54 -27.12 11.18 -3.22
N ILE A 55 -26.23 11.36 -2.23
CA ILE A 55 -26.59 11.68 -0.84
C ILE A 55 -26.08 13.07 -0.43
N LEU A 56 -24.92 13.50 -0.97
CA LEU A 56 -24.18 14.68 -0.54
C LEU A 56 -24.06 15.72 -1.68
N PRO A 57 -23.87 17.01 -1.34
CA PRO A 57 -23.49 18.01 -2.31
C PRO A 57 -22.24 17.63 -3.09
N GLN A 58 -22.16 18.01 -4.35
CA GLN A 58 -21.11 17.59 -5.29
C GLN A 58 -19.69 17.87 -4.78
N SER A 59 -19.45 19.04 -4.18
CA SER A 59 -18.13 19.42 -3.63
C SER A 59 -17.69 18.49 -2.49
N LEU A 60 -18.59 18.21 -1.55
CA LEU A 60 -18.30 17.34 -0.41
C LEU A 60 -18.16 15.87 -0.85
N ALA A 61 -18.98 15.43 -1.79
CA ALA A 61 -18.89 14.09 -2.37
C ALA A 61 -17.53 13.86 -3.07
N ALA A 62 -17.01 14.85 -3.80
CA ALA A 62 -15.72 14.80 -4.46
C ALA A 62 -14.56 14.70 -3.44
N GLU A 63 -14.58 15.54 -2.39
CA GLU A 63 -13.58 15.50 -1.31
C GLU A 63 -13.57 14.14 -0.60
N LEU A 64 -14.75 13.64 -0.22
CA LEU A 64 -14.86 12.34 0.44
C LEU A 64 -14.46 11.19 -0.47
N ALA A 65 -14.80 11.23 -1.77
CA ALA A 65 -14.36 10.22 -2.72
C ALA A 65 -12.83 10.20 -2.87
N ALA A 66 -12.19 11.37 -2.93
CA ALA A 66 -10.75 11.50 -2.94
C ALA A 66 -10.11 10.96 -1.65
N ILE A 67 -10.69 11.25 -0.49
CA ILE A 67 -10.24 10.70 0.81
C ILE A 67 -10.36 9.18 0.81
N VAL A 68 -11.49 8.61 0.37
CA VAL A 68 -11.71 7.15 0.30
C VAL A 68 -10.71 6.49 -0.64
N LEU A 69 -10.44 7.08 -1.81
CA LEU A 69 -9.46 6.56 -2.76
C LEU A 69 -8.06 6.48 -2.15
N ILE A 70 -7.60 7.58 -1.56
CA ILE A 70 -6.28 7.65 -0.94
C ILE A 70 -6.23 6.76 0.31
N PHE A 71 -7.28 6.73 1.13
CA PHE A 71 -7.41 5.84 2.28
C PHE A 71 -7.23 4.38 1.88
N THR A 72 -7.94 3.91 0.87
CA THR A 72 -7.83 2.52 0.41
C THR A 72 -6.46 2.19 -0.18
N SER A 73 -5.73 3.18 -0.69
CA SER A 73 -4.35 2.99 -1.14
C SER A 73 -3.34 2.85 0.00
N GLN A 74 -3.68 3.34 1.18
CA GLN A 74 -2.76 3.42 2.32
C GLN A 74 -3.05 2.39 3.41
N ALA A 75 -4.32 2.05 3.64
CA ALA A 75 -4.74 1.29 4.82
C ALA A 75 -4.19 -0.14 4.87
N TRP A 76 -4.12 -0.83 3.73
CA TRP A 76 -3.86 -2.28 3.68
C TRP A 76 -2.47 -2.64 4.21
N ASN A 77 -1.42 -2.00 3.70
CA ASN A 77 -0.04 -2.25 4.10
C ASN A 77 0.20 -2.00 5.59
N MET A 78 -0.34 -0.88 6.10
CA MET A 78 -0.23 -0.54 7.52
C MET A 78 -0.99 -1.53 8.40
N THR A 79 -2.17 -1.99 7.98
CA THR A 79 -2.98 -2.96 8.73
C THR A 79 -2.28 -4.31 8.82
N PHE A 80 -1.73 -4.82 7.70
CA PHE A 80 -0.95 -6.06 7.70
C PHE A 80 0.28 -5.95 8.59
N SER A 81 1.04 -4.87 8.46
CA SER A 81 2.24 -4.66 9.26
C SER A 81 1.93 -4.59 10.75
N PHE A 82 0.88 -3.87 11.13
CA PHE A 82 0.47 -3.79 12.53
C PHE A 82 0.00 -5.13 13.07
N TYR A 83 -0.85 -5.86 12.32
CA TYR A 83 -1.28 -7.20 12.67
C TYR A 83 -0.09 -8.15 12.83
N GLN A 84 0.84 -8.16 11.89
CA GLN A 84 2.03 -9.00 11.93
C GLN A 84 2.89 -8.69 13.16
N SER A 85 3.16 -7.41 13.42
CA SER A 85 3.91 -7.00 14.61
C SER A 85 3.24 -7.47 15.90
N MET A 86 1.92 -7.33 16.01
CA MET A 86 1.16 -7.78 17.17
C MET A 86 1.24 -9.29 17.41
N THR A 87 1.32 -10.09 16.35
CA THR A 87 1.36 -11.56 16.44
C THR A 87 2.77 -12.12 16.65
N THR A 88 3.80 -11.34 16.31
CA THR A 88 5.22 -11.73 16.41
C THR A 88 5.94 -11.21 17.66
N ILE A 89 5.24 -10.56 18.61
CA ILE A 89 5.84 -10.13 19.88
C ILE A 89 6.43 -11.34 20.60
N PRO A 90 7.72 -11.33 20.97
CA PRO A 90 8.40 -12.41 21.69
C PRO A 90 7.64 -12.82 22.97
N MET A 91 7.68 -14.13 23.29
CA MET A 91 6.96 -14.69 24.43
C MET A 91 7.46 -14.10 25.75
N GLU A 92 8.76 -13.87 25.84
CA GLU A 92 9.43 -13.29 27.02
C GLU A 92 8.88 -11.90 27.36
N LEU A 93 8.62 -11.07 26.35
CA LEU A 93 8.04 -9.74 26.56
C LEU A 93 6.57 -9.81 26.98
N ARG A 94 5.83 -10.81 26.48
CA ARG A 94 4.44 -11.05 26.90
C ARG A 94 4.37 -11.54 28.34
N GLU A 95 5.27 -12.45 28.73
CA GLU A 95 5.39 -12.95 30.10
C GLU A 95 5.80 -11.82 31.05
N ALA A 96 6.77 -10.99 30.69
CA ALA A 96 7.14 -9.81 31.46
C ALA A 96 5.93 -8.88 31.69
N ALA A 97 5.16 -8.58 30.63
CA ALA A 97 3.95 -7.78 30.75
C ALA A 97 2.91 -8.40 31.71
N ALA A 98 2.79 -9.73 31.72
CA ALA A 98 1.93 -10.45 32.64
C ALA A 98 2.43 -10.40 34.09
N ILE A 99 3.74 -10.57 34.32
CA ILE A 99 4.39 -10.46 35.65
C ILE A 99 4.15 -9.06 36.24
N PHE A 100 4.32 -8.00 35.41
CA PHE A 100 4.05 -6.62 35.81
C PHE A 100 2.55 -6.29 35.92
N ARG A 101 1.66 -7.26 35.65
CA ARG A 101 0.20 -7.10 35.67
C ARG A 101 -0.30 -5.89 34.88
N LEU A 102 0.29 -5.66 33.70
CA LEU A 102 -0.14 -4.57 32.83
C LEU A 102 -1.57 -4.82 32.37
N ASP A 103 -2.44 -3.84 32.58
CA ASP A 103 -3.79 -3.85 32.01
C ASP A 103 -3.73 -3.77 30.46
N ALA A 104 -4.86 -3.93 29.80
CA ALA A 104 -4.91 -3.96 28.34
C ALA A 104 -4.39 -2.66 27.70
N TRP A 105 -4.70 -1.51 28.30
CA TRP A 105 -4.24 -0.21 27.82
C TRP A 105 -2.74 0.00 28.08
N ALA A 106 -2.28 -0.27 29.31
CA ALA A 106 -0.86 -0.15 29.63
C ALA A 106 -0.01 -1.07 28.76
N ARG A 107 -0.44 -2.32 28.52
CA ARG A 107 0.22 -3.25 27.64
C ARG A 107 0.25 -2.75 26.18
N PHE A 108 -0.87 -2.21 25.67
CA PHE A 108 -0.92 -1.61 24.35
C PHE A 108 0.06 -0.44 24.24
N LYS A 109 0.06 0.48 25.19
CA LYS A 109 0.87 1.70 25.17
C LYS A 109 2.36 1.44 25.36
N THR A 110 2.74 0.51 26.26
CA THR A 110 4.14 0.32 26.68
C THR A 110 4.86 -0.81 25.94
N LEU A 111 4.13 -1.79 25.41
CA LEU A 111 4.71 -2.94 24.73
C LEU A 111 4.28 -3.04 23.26
N GLU A 112 2.97 -3.13 23.02
CA GLU A 112 2.45 -3.53 21.72
C GLU A 112 2.64 -2.46 20.64
N LEU A 113 2.26 -1.22 20.95
CA LEU A 113 2.41 -0.09 20.03
C LEU A 113 3.90 0.28 19.79
N PRO A 114 4.78 0.36 20.81
CA PRO A 114 6.21 0.55 20.60
C PRO A 114 6.84 -0.55 19.76
N PHE A 115 6.52 -1.82 20.01
CA PHE A 115 7.04 -2.93 19.21
C PHE A 115 6.57 -2.86 17.76
N ALA A 116 5.31 -2.50 17.52
CA ALA A 116 4.74 -2.34 16.19
C ALA A 116 5.19 -1.04 15.47
N ALA A 117 5.68 -0.04 16.21
CA ALA A 117 5.96 1.30 15.67
C ALA A 117 6.96 1.29 14.51
N ILE A 118 7.97 0.41 14.55
CA ILE A 118 8.99 0.31 13.50
C ILE A 118 8.35 -0.16 12.19
N GLY A 119 7.66 -1.32 12.23
CA GLY A 119 6.97 -1.87 11.06
C GLY A 119 5.89 -0.94 10.53
N LEU A 120 5.11 -0.34 11.45
CA LEU A 120 4.06 0.60 11.11
C LEU A 120 4.61 1.86 10.43
N LEU A 121 5.74 2.41 10.89
CA LEU A 121 6.38 3.57 10.29
C LEU A 121 6.88 3.28 8.87
N TRP A 122 7.59 2.17 8.66
CA TRP A 122 8.07 1.78 7.34
C TRP A 122 6.91 1.60 6.35
N ASN A 123 5.85 0.91 6.77
CA ASN A 123 4.67 0.75 5.94
C ASN A 123 3.87 2.05 5.76
N SER A 124 3.92 2.97 6.72
CA SER A 124 3.37 4.32 6.56
C SER A 124 4.09 5.11 5.47
N MET A 125 5.42 5.07 5.43
CA MET A 125 6.21 5.71 4.37
C MET A 125 5.89 5.14 2.99
N MET A 126 5.81 3.81 2.88
CA MET A 126 5.42 3.14 1.63
C MET A 126 3.98 3.49 1.21
N SER A 127 3.05 3.47 2.15
CA SER A 127 1.64 3.81 1.91
C SER A 127 1.45 5.28 1.53
N TRP A 128 2.22 6.18 2.13
CA TRP A 128 2.23 7.60 1.74
C TRP A 128 2.72 7.79 0.32
N SER A 129 3.79 7.10 -0.08
CA SER A 129 4.29 7.11 -1.46
C SER A 129 3.25 6.54 -2.44
N GLY A 130 2.53 5.48 -2.07
CA GLY A 130 1.39 4.96 -2.84
C GLY A 130 0.27 5.99 -2.99
N GLY A 131 0.00 6.79 -1.95
CA GLY A 131 -0.97 7.89 -1.99
C GLY A 131 -0.63 8.95 -3.04
N TRP A 132 0.65 9.27 -3.25
CA TRP A 132 1.09 10.18 -4.31
C TRP A 132 0.77 9.65 -5.72
N PHE A 133 0.87 8.34 -5.93
CA PHE A 133 0.51 7.72 -7.22
C PHE A 133 -0.95 8.00 -7.59
N PHE A 134 -1.85 7.96 -6.63
CA PHE A 134 -3.28 8.19 -6.85
C PHE A 134 -3.68 9.67 -6.80
N LEU A 135 -2.76 10.58 -6.48
CA LEU A 135 -3.07 11.99 -6.27
C LEU A 135 -3.76 12.62 -7.48
N MET A 136 -3.22 12.41 -8.69
CA MET A 136 -3.82 12.96 -9.90
C MET A 136 -5.23 12.41 -10.13
N ALA A 137 -5.41 11.10 -9.98
CA ALA A 137 -6.71 10.47 -10.12
C ALA A 137 -7.69 10.85 -9.00
N ALA A 138 -7.20 11.21 -7.81
CA ALA A 138 -8.02 11.64 -6.68
C ALA A 138 -8.50 13.10 -6.81
N GLU A 139 -7.74 13.93 -7.50
CA GLU A 139 -8.05 15.37 -7.63
C GLU A 139 -8.80 15.71 -8.92
N ILE A 140 -8.68 14.88 -9.96
CA ILE A 140 -9.44 15.03 -11.21
C ILE A 140 -10.03 13.70 -11.64
N PHE A 141 -11.31 13.66 -11.70
CA PHE A 141 -12.01 12.54 -12.30
C PHE A 141 -13.29 12.98 -13.00
N ARG A 142 -13.58 12.32 -14.10
CA ARG A 142 -14.77 12.54 -14.92
C ARG A 142 -15.65 11.30 -14.89
N VAL A 143 -16.93 11.49 -14.62
CA VAL A 143 -17.91 10.39 -14.65
C VAL A 143 -19.09 10.83 -15.51
N GLY A 144 -19.26 10.23 -16.68
CA GLY A 144 -20.23 10.64 -17.67
C GLY A 144 -20.02 12.11 -18.09
N THR A 145 -21.03 12.92 -17.96
CA THR A 145 -21.00 14.36 -18.29
C THR A 145 -20.48 15.25 -17.14
N ARG A 146 -20.24 14.67 -15.94
CA ARG A 146 -19.82 15.44 -14.77
C ARG A 146 -18.30 15.42 -14.64
N ASP A 147 -17.73 16.61 -14.53
CA ASP A 147 -16.29 16.82 -14.30
C ASP A 147 -16.09 17.27 -12.85
N PHE A 148 -15.27 16.53 -12.10
CA PHE A 148 -14.99 16.78 -10.71
C PHE A 148 -13.52 17.20 -10.60
N ARG A 149 -13.27 18.39 -10.10
CA ARG A 149 -11.93 18.94 -9.91
C ARG A 149 -11.78 19.46 -8.49
N LEU A 150 -10.77 18.96 -7.82
CA LEU A 150 -10.34 19.45 -6.52
C LEU A 150 -9.06 20.28 -6.70
N PRO A 151 -8.91 21.39 -5.96
CA PRO A 151 -7.67 22.17 -6.01
C PRO A 151 -6.51 21.37 -5.43
N GLY A 152 -5.43 21.21 -6.20
CA GLY A 152 -4.25 20.48 -5.75
C GLY A 152 -3.16 20.37 -6.79
N LEU A 153 -2.02 19.78 -6.41
CA LEU A 153 -0.89 19.55 -7.31
C LEU A 153 -1.20 18.56 -8.42
N GLY A 154 -2.04 17.55 -8.14
CA GLY A 154 -2.47 16.58 -9.14
C GLY A 154 -3.32 17.22 -10.23
N SER A 155 -4.29 18.06 -9.83
CA SER A 155 -5.12 18.80 -10.78
C SER A 155 -4.34 19.84 -11.58
N TYR A 156 -3.36 20.50 -10.97
CA TYR A 156 -2.45 21.40 -11.68
C TYR A 156 -1.65 20.65 -12.75
N LEU A 157 -1.02 19.53 -12.39
CA LEU A 157 -0.23 18.72 -13.32
C LEU A 157 -1.07 18.16 -14.47
N GLN A 158 -2.29 17.70 -14.20
CA GLN A 158 -3.20 17.20 -15.22
C GLN A 158 -3.67 18.30 -16.15
N ALA A 159 -4.02 19.49 -15.61
CA ALA A 159 -4.40 20.64 -16.43
C ALA A 159 -3.26 21.06 -17.37
N ALA A 160 -2.06 21.20 -16.84
CA ALA A 160 -0.86 21.51 -17.63
C ALA A 160 -0.57 20.45 -18.70
N ALA A 161 -0.75 19.16 -18.38
CA ALA A 161 -0.60 18.07 -19.34
C ALA A 161 -1.67 18.14 -20.46
N ASN A 162 -2.92 18.43 -20.11
CA ASN A 162 -4.01 18.56 -21.08
C ASN A 162 -3.82 19.76 -22.02
N GLU A 163 -3.26 20.86 -21.53
CA GLU A 163 -2.89 22.02 -22.33
C GLU A 163 -1.60 21.81 -23.15
N GLY A 164 -0.84 20.75 -22.85
CA GLY A 164 0.45 20.46 -23.49
C GLY A 164 1.57 21.42 -23.04
N ASP A 165 1.37 22.14 -21.93
CA ASP A 165 2.38 23.07 -21.39
C ASP A 165 3.43 22.32 -20.58
N LEU A 166 4.53 21.93 -21.25
CA LEU A 166 5.65 21.22 -20.63
C LEU A 166 6.37 22.05 -19.56
N ARG A 167 6.33 23.38 -19.64
CA ARG A 167 6.97 24.24 -18.62
C ARG A 167 6.17 24.18 -17.33
N ALA A 168 4.83 24.27 -17.42
CA ALA A 168 3.95 24.12 -16.27
C ALA A 168 4.03 22.69 -15.68
N VAL A 169 4.07 21.63 -16.50
CA VAL A 169 4.31 20.26 -16.04
C VAL A 169 5.61 20.16 -15.28
N PHE A 170 6.72 20.71 -15.82
CA PHE A 170 8.01 20.68 -15.15
C PHE A 170 8.02 21.45 -13.83
N ALA A 171 7.41 22.63 -13.78
CA ALA A 171 7.27 23.42 -12.54
C ALA A 171 6.47 22.66 -11.48
N GLY A 172 5.37 22.01 -11.87
CA GLY A 172 4.56 21.17 -10.99
C GLY A 172 5.33 19.98 -10.44
N LEU A 173 6.13 19.29 -11.29
CA LEU A 173 6.98 18.18 -10.87
C LEU A 173 8.06 18.62 -9.88
N VAL A 174 8.74 19.75 -10.15
CA VAL A 174 9.75 20.29 -9.23
C VAL A 174 9.11 20.65 -7.87
N THR A 175 7.94 21.27 -7.89
CA THR A 175 7.20 21.58 -6.66
C THR A 175 6.82 20.31 -5.90
N LEU A 176 6.34 19.29 -6.59
CA LEU A 176 5.99 18.01 -6.00
C LEU A 176 7.20 17.31 -5.37
N ILE A 177 8.34 17.27 -6.10
CA ILE A 177 9.59 16.70 -5.57
C ILE A 177 10.06 17.47 -4.34
N LEU A 178 9.97 18.80 -4.37
CA LEU A 178 10.31 19.62 -3.21
C LEU A 178 9.46 19.29 -1.98
N VAL A 179 8.14 19.17 -2.15
CA VAL A 179 7.22 18.78 -1.07
C VAL A 179 7.58 17.38 -0.53
N ILE A 180 7.87 16.42 -1.41
CA ILE A 180 8.28 15.06 -1.01
C ILE A 180 9.57 15.10 -0.19
N VAL A 181 10.58 15.84 -0.64
CA VAL A 181 11.86 15.99 0.06
C VAL A 181 11.68 16.67 1.42
N LEU A 182 10.85 17.71 1.49
CA LEU A 182 10.53 18.38 2.75
C LEU A 182 9.84 17.43 3.73
N LEU A 183 8.87 16.65 3.28
CA LEU A 183 8.21 15.63 4.11
C LEU A 183 9.19 14.55 4.57
N ASP A 184 10.11 14.11 3.70
CA ASP A 184 11.15 13.15 4.10
C ASP A 184 12.03 13.73 5.23
N GLN A 185 12.53 14.96 5.06
CA GLN A 185 13.45 15.58 6.00
C GLN A 185 12.80 15.94 7.35
N PHE A 186 11.57 16.48 7.30
CA PHE A 186 10.91 17.06 8.47
C PHE A 186 9.93 16.12 9.18
N VAL A 187 9.46 15.06 8.51
CA VAL A 187 8.52 14.10 9.08
C VAL A 187 9.12 12.71 9.17
N TRP A 188 9.51 12.11 8.04
CA TRP A 188 9.88 10.69 8.02
C TRP A 188 11.21 10.40 8.72
N ARG A 189 12.26 11.16 8.45
CA ARG A 189 13.57 10.95 9.10
C ARG A 189 13.53 11.15 10.61
N PRO A 190 12.90 12.21 11.15
CA PRO A 190 12.72 12.33 12.60
C PRO A 190 11.96 11.18 13.23
N LEU A 191 10.87 10.72 12.59
CA LEU A 191 10.09 9.60 13.07
C LEU A 191 10.89 8.29 13.02
N THR A 192 11.69 8.06 11.98
CA THR A 192 12.58 6.89 11.88
C THR A 192 13.63 6.89 12.99
N ALA A 193 14.25 8.05 13.26
CA ALA A 193 15.20 8.18 14.36
C ALA A 193 14.53 7.99 15.73
N TRP A 194 13.26 8.40 15.86
CA TRP A 194 12.51 8.21 17.10
C TRP A 194 12.10 6.75 17.32
N THR A 195 11.71 6.02 16.27
CA THR A 195 11.30 4.60 16.39
C THR A 195 12.46 3.65 16.58
N ASP A 196 13.69 4.05 16.22
CA ASP A 196 14.88 3.23 16.40
C ASP A 196 15.12 2.82 17.87
N LYS A 197 14.71 3.68 18.82
CA LYS A 197 14.78 3.38 20.27
C LYS A 197 13.92 2.18 20.71
N PHE A 198 12.98 1.73 19.88
CA PHE A 198 12.10 0.59 20.19
C PHE A 198 12.59 -0.73 19.58
N LYS A 199 13.71 -0.73 18.89
CA LYS A 199 14.32 -1.95 18.39
C LYS A 199 14.75 -2.86 19.54
N VAL A 200 14.35 -4.11 19.46
CA VAL A 200 14.81 -5.17 20.37
C VAL A 200 15.96 -5.87 19.65
N GLU A 201 17.17 -5.37 19.84
CA GLU A 201 18.39 -5.96 19.28
C GLU A 201 19.27 -6.49 20.41
N MET A 202 19.81 -7.72 20.25
CA MET A 202 20.80 -8.28 21.19
C MET A 202 22.19 -7.68 21.00
N VAL A 203 22.44 -7.06 19.86
CA VAL A 203 23.72 -6.43 19.52
C VAL A 203 23.46 -4.98 19.10
N GLU A 204 24.14 -4.06 19.73
CA GLU A 204 24.01 -2.63 19.45
C GLU A 204 24.36 -2.32 17.99
N ALA A 205 23.46 -1.66 17.28
CA ALA A 205 23.74 -1.22 15.91
C ALA A 205 24.88 -0.19 15.93
N GLU A 206 25.92 -0.40 15.14
CA GLU A 206 27.11 0.46 15.12
C GLU A 206 26.83 1.94 14.83
N ARG A 207 25.68 2.26 14.19
CA ARG A 207 25.23 3.65 13.94
C ARG A 207 23.71 3.69 13.83
N PRO A 208 23.01 4.27 14.81
CA PRO A 208 21.57 4.52 14.71
C PRO A 208 21.27 5.55 13.60
N PRO A 209 20.07 5.51 13.00
CA PRO A 209 19.65 6.52 12.04
C PRO A 209 19.62 7.90 12.70
N THR A 210 20.33 8.87 12.12
CA THR A 210 20.42 10.22 12.64
C THR A 210 19.58 11.19 11.82
N SER A 211 18.86 12.06 12.49
CA SER A 211 18.13 13.17 11.87
C SER A 211 18.56 14.48 12.53
N TRP A 212 19.12 15.39 11.71
CA TRP A 212 19.50 16.72 12.18
C TRP A 212 18.31 17.49 12.76
N PHE A 213 17.12 17.31 12.15
CA PHE A 213 15.90 17.96 12.58
C PHE A 213 15.37 17.37 13.90
N ALA A 214 15.39 16.04 14.07
CA ALA A 214 15.07 15.41 15.34
C ALA A 214 16.00 15.92 16.47
N HIS A 215 17.29 16.10 16.15
CA HIS A 215 18.25 16.63 17.11
C HIS A 215 18.00 18.12 17.45
N ALA A 216 17.60 18.92 16.45
CA ALA A 216 17.18 20.29 16.69
C ALA A 216 15.89 20.36 17.52
N LEU A 217 14.90 19.50 17.22
CA LEU A 217 13.66 19.38 17.99
C LEU A 217 13.90 18.97 19.44
N SER A 218 14.74 17.97 19.69
CA SER A 218 15.04 17.47 21.04
C SER A 218 15.77 18.48 21.92
N ARG A 219 16.36 19.53 21.34
CA ARG A 219 16.99 20.65 22.04
C ARG A 219 16.12 21.91 22.10
N SER A 220 14.90 21.85 21.52
CA SER A 220 14.02 23.01 21.43
C SER A 220 13.22 23.16 22.72
N TRP A 221 13.36 24.32 23.36
CA TRP A 221 12.56 24.72 24.52
C TRP A 221 11.04 24.68 24.22
N LEU A 222 10.63 24.97 22.99
CA LEU A 222 9.22 24.93 22.57
C LEU A 222 8.66 23.50 22.64
N VAL A 223 9.44 22.51 22.25
CA VAL A 223 9.04 21.09 22.30
C VAL A 223 8.91 20.62 23.74
N ASP A 224 9.84 21.00 24.60
CA ASP A 224 9.78 20.67 26.03
C ASP A 224 8.55 21.31 26.69
N GLN A 225 8.27 22.55 26.37
CA GLN A 225 7.11 23.27 26.93
C GLN A 225 5.78 22.69 26.40
N PHE A 226 5.71 22.34 25.13
CA PHE A 226 4.55 21.65 24.56
C PHE A 226 4.36 20.27 25.20
N GLY A 227 5.46 19.52 25.39
CA GLY A 227 5.46 18.23 26.08
C GLY A 227 4.87 18.36 27.48
N GLN A 228 5.38 19.28 28.28
CA GLN A 228 4.95 19.45 29.68
C GLN A 228 3.54 20.03 29.85
N ARG A 229 3.15 21.00 28.99
CA ARG A 229 1.89 21.73 29.17
C ARG A 229 0.70 21.12 28.41
N VAL A 230 0.95 20.42 27.32
CA VAL A 230 -0.12 19.89 26.46
C VAL A 230 -0.09 18.38 26.40
N TRP A 231 1.06 17.79 26.04
CA TRP A 231 1.14 16.37 25.77
C TRP A 231 1.01 15.50 27.03
N ASN A 232 1.74 15.84 28.10
CA ASN A 232 1.70 15.04 29.34
C ASN A 232 0.32 15.05 29.99
N PRO A 233 -0.33 16.23 30.19
CA PRO A 233 -1.68 16.26 30.77
C PRO A 233 -2.71 15.55 29.89
N PHE A 234 -2.61 15.69 28.57
CA PHE A 234 -3.46 14.96 27.64
C PHE A 234 -3.24 13.45 27.71
N SER A 235 -1.99 13.00 27.74
CA SER A 235 -1.64 11.58 27.89
C SER A 235 -2.14 11.01 29.20
N GLU A 236 -1.97 11.73 30.31
CA GLU A 236 -2.47 11.33 31.64
C GLU A 236 -4.00 11.26 31.66
N TRP A 237 -4.69 12.22 31.06
CA TRP A 237 -6.14 12.20 30.95
C TRP A 237 -6.65 11.01 30.12
N VAL A 238 -5.99 10.70 28.99
CA VAL A 238 -6.30 9.52 28.19
C VAL A 238 -6.05 8.23 28.97
N ASP A 239 -4.91 8.17 29.68
CA ASP A 239 -4.56 7.01 30.50
C ASP A 239 -5.60 6.79 31.60
N ASP A 240 -6.04 7.84 32.30
CA ASP A 240 -7.05 7.74 33.35
C ASP A 240 -8.41 7.28 32.80
N LYS A 241 -8.82 7.85 31.66
CA LYS A 241 -10.10 7.46 31.03
C LYS A 241 -10.10 6.04 30.48
N LEU A 242 -8.98 5.56 29.94
CA LEU A 242 -8.91 4.23 29.33
C LEU A 242 -8.58 3.12 30.34
N ARG A 243 -7.91 3.44 31.45
CA ARG A 243 -7.68 2.48 32.54
C ARG A 243 -8.96 2.12 33.30
N GLN A 244 -9.86 3.06 33.55
CA GLN A 244 -11.07 2.85 34.33
C GLN A 244 -12.03 1.79 33.77
N PRO A 245 -12.35 1.74 32.45
CA PRO A 245 -13.26 0.72 31.91
C PRO A 245 -12.60 -0.65 31.67
N LEU A 246 -11.25 -0.72 31.65
CA LEU A 246 -10.51 -1.95 31.32
C LEU A 246 -9.97 -2.69 32.55
N SER A 247 -9.88 -2.02 33.71
CA SER A 247 -9.39 -2.61 34.96
C SER A 247 -10.37 -3.64 35.58
N GLY A 248 -11.62 -3.68 35.14
CA GLY A 248 -12.61 -4.66 35.60
C GLY A 248 -12.52 -6.05 34.92
N HIS A 249 -11.69 -6.25 33.92
CA HIS A 249 -11.59 -7.51 33.19
C HIS A 249 -10.15 -8.00 33.12
N ILE A 250 -9.67 -8.57 34.24
CA ILE A 250 -8.64 -9.61 34.16
C ILE A 250 -9.39 -10.86 33.66
N ALA A 251 -9.77 -10.85 32.41
CA ALA A 251 -10.34 -12.01 31.77
C ALA A 251 -9.18 -12.85 31.23
N SER A 252 -8.92 -13.96 31.88
CA SER A 252 -8.38 -15.15 31.24
C SER A 252 -9.11 -15.37 29.91
N PRO A 253 -8.45 -15.92 28.85
CA PRO A 253 -9.05 -16.02 27.52
C PRO A 253 -10.16 -17.07 27.39
N GLU A 254 -10.83 -17.45 28.45
CA GLU A 254 -12.05 -18.25 28.41
C GLU A 254 -13.28 -17.35 28.62
N LEU A 255 -13.65 -16.63 27.54
CA LEU A 255 -14.95 -15.99 27.45
C LEU A 255 -16.01 -17.07 27.30
N ALA A 256 -16.78 -17.29 28.35
CA ALA A 256 -18.06 -17.96 28.21
C ALA A 256 -18.91 -17.23 27.15
N PRO A 257 -19.52 -17.93 26.18
CA PRO A 257 -20.30 -17.30 25.13
C PRO A 257 -21.49 -16.56 25.71
N ASP A 258 -21.44 -15.22 25.70
CA ASP A 258 -22.62 -14.39 26.02
C ASP A 258 -23.62 -14.54 24.88
N ASN A 259 -24.61 -15.39 25.08
CA ASN A 259 -25.61 -15.78 24.11
C ASN A 259 -26.36 -14.58 23.46
N ARG A 260 -26.53 -13.47 24.17
CA ARG A 260 -27.18 -12.27 23.62
C ARG A 260 -26.31 -11.50 22.60
N ARG A 261 -25.01 -11.41 22.85
CA ARG A 261 -24.06 -10.81 21.89
C ARG A 261 -23.94 -11.66 20.63
N SER A 262 -24.02 -12.99 20.77
CA SER A 262 -23.97 -13.92 19.64
C SER A 262 -25.17 -13.70 18.69
N PHE A 263 -26.38 -13.48 19.18
CA PHE A 263 -27.55 -13.24 18.30
C PHE A 263 -27.51 -11.92 17.56
N LEU A 264 -27.03 -10.83 18.18
CA LEU A 264 -26.87 -9.54 17.50
C LEU A 264 -25.79 -9.62 16.40
N VAL A 265 -24.66 -10.24 16.71
CA VAL A 265 -23.59 -10.46 15.73
C VAL A 265 -24.08 -11.35 14.59
N ALA A 266 -24.79 -12.45 14.88
CA ALA A 266 -25.39 -13.30 13.85
C ALA A 266 -26.40 -12.53 13.00
N GLY A 267 -27.26 -11.69 13.61
CA GLY A 267 -28.20 -10.82 12.88
C GLY A 267 -27.52 -9.84 11.92
N VAL A 268 -26.44 -9.19 12.38
CA VAL A 268 -25.63 -8.32 11.51
C VAL A 268 -25.01 -9.10 10.35
N TRP A 269 -24.48 -10.31 10.60
CA TRP A 269 -23.95 -11.16 9.54
C TRP A 269 -25.00 -11.61 8.54
N VAL A 270 -26.20 -12.01 9.01
CA VAL A 270 -27.31 -12.36 8.12
C VAL A 270 -27.72 -11.16 7.28
N ALA A 271 -27.88 -9.97 7.87
CA ALA A 271 -28.18 -8.75 7.12
C ALA A 271 -27.10 -8.42 6.07
N PHE A 272 -25.82 -8.55 6.43
CA PHE A 272 -24.70 -8.35 5.50
C PHE A 272 -24.73 -9.36 4.36
N ILE A 273 -24.94 -10.66 4.65
CA ILE A 273 -25.04 -11.71 3.61
C ILE A 273 -26.23 -11.43 2.67
N LEU A 274 -27.39 -11.06 3.21
CA LEU A 274 -28.56 -10.71 2.39
C LEU A 274 -28.30 -9.49 1.52
N LEU A 275 -27.59 -8.47 2.01
CA LEU A 275 -27.19 -7.31 1.23
C LEU A 275 -26.23 -7.70 0.08
N VAL A 276 -25.25 -8.56 0.38
CA VAL A 276 -24.30 -9.05 -0.64
C VAL A 276 -25.03 -9.90 -1.68
N LEU A 277 -25.94 -10.78 -1.29
CA LEU A 277 -26.74 -11.59 -2.21
C LEU A 277 -27.67 -10.71 -3.07
N TYR A 278 -28.29 -9.71 -2.50
CA TYR A 278 -29.11 -8.74 -3.25
C TYR A 278 -28.24 -7.96 -4.25
N GLY A 279 -27.08 -7.47 -3.83
CA GLY A 279 -26.11 -6.82 -4.70
C GLY A 279 -25.63 -7.72 -5.85
N ALA A 280 -25.36 -8.98 -5.57
CA ALA A 280 -24.98 -9.98 -6.56
C ALA A 280 -26.12 -10.25 -7.56
N TYR A 281 -27.35 -10.38 -7.09
CA TYR A 281 -28.53 -10.52 -7.95
C TYR A 281 -28.68 -9.34 -8.91
N ARG A 282 -28.59 -8.10 -8.40
CA ARG A 282 -28.64 -6.87 -9.21
C ARG A 282 -27.48 -6.78 -10.19
N ALA A 283 -26.29 -7.19 -9.78
CA ALA A 283 -25.13 -7.23 -10.68
C ALA A 283 -25.36 -8.21 -11.85
N VAL A 284 -25.87 -9.41 -11.57
CA VAL A 284 -26.20 -10.39 -12.62
C VAL A 284 -27.26 -9.85 -13.57
N GLU A 285 -28.31 -9.20 -13.06
CA GLU A 285 -29.34 -8.57 -13.88
C GLU A 285 -28.74 -7.54 -14.87
N VAL A 286 -27.87 -6.65 -14.39
CA VAL A 286 -27.16 -5.67 -15.22
C VAL A 286 -26.23 -6.35 -16.23
N LEU A 287 -25.48 -7.36 -15.81
CA LEU A 287 -24.54 -8.07 -16.68
C LEU A 287 -25.24 -8.84 -17.82
N THR A 288 -26.45 -9.35 -17.61
CA THR A 288 -27.22 -10.04 -18.65
C THR A 288 -27.70 -9.13 -19.77
N THR A 289 -27.68 -7.80 -19.56
CA THR A 289 -28.03 -6.83 -20.62
C THR A 289 -26.94 -6.65 -21.67
N LEU A 290 -25.70 -7.08 -21.35
CA LEU A 290 -24.54 -6.88 -22.22
C LEU A 290 -24.53 -7.88 -23.41
N PRO A 291 -24.28 -7.41 -24.64
CA PRO A 291 -24.17 -8.27 -25.81
C PRO A 291 -22.93 -9.16 -25.76
N LYS A 292 -22.98 -10.31 -26.43
CA LYS A 292 -21.90 -11.30 -26.45
C LYS A 292 -20.55 -10.75 -26.93
N ASP A 293 -20.56 -9.80 -27.85
CA ASP A 293 -19.38 -9.18 -28.41
C ASP A 293 -18.60 -8.38 -27.35
N VAL A 294 -19.30 -7.77 -26.39
CA VAL A 294 -18.68 -7.05 -25.27
C VAL A 294 -17.89 -8.02 -24.38
N TRP A 295 -18.43 -9.21 -24.11
CA TRP A 295 -17.72 -10.23 -23.33
C TRP A 295 -16.44 -10.70 -24.03
N ARG A 296 -16.48 -10.80 -25.36
CA ARG A 296 -15.28 -11.11 -26.14
C ARG A 296 -14.24 -10.01 -26.08
N GLN A 297 -14.67 -8.74 -26.18
CA GLN A 297 -13.77 -7.58 -26.02
C GLN A 297 -13.15 -7.52 -24.63
N LEU A 298 -13.93 -7.77 -23.57
CA LEU A 298 -13.44 -7.86 -22.19
C LEU A 298 -12.38 -8.96 -22.03
N GLY A 299 -12.64 -10.14 -22.61
CA GLY A 299 -11.68 -11.27 -22.58
C GLY A 299 -10.35 -10.92 -23.25
N PHE A 300 -10.38 -10.34 -24.46
CA PHE A 300 -9.16 -9.90 -25.16
C PHE A 300 -8.46 -8.76 -24.44
N GLY A 301 -9.21 -7.77 -23.94
CA GLY A 301 -8.69 -6.67 -23.15
C GLY A 301 -7.97 -7.17 -21.89
N LEU A 302 -8.60 -8.11 -21.17
CA LEU A 302 -8.02 -8.72 -19.99
C LEU A 302 -6.70 -9.45 -20.29
N LEU A 303 -6.67 -10.26 -21.36
CA LEU A 303 -5.43 -10.95 -21.78
C LEU A 303 -4.33 -9.98 -22.16
N ALA A 304 -4.66 -8.90 -22.87
CA ALA A 304 -3.67 -7.87 -23.24
C ALA A 304 -3.09 -7.17 -22.00
N THR A 305 -3.94 -6.82 -21.03
CA THR A 305 -3.48 -6.22 -19.75
C THR A 305 -2.65 -7.23 -18.95
N CYS A 306 -3.07 -8.50 -18.85
CA CYS A 306 -2.28 -9.56 -18.21
C CYS A 306 -0.86 -9.66 -18.81
N ALA A 307 -0.77 -9.64 -20.14
CA ALA A 307 0.52 -9.72 -20.83
C ALA A 307 1.41 -8.52 -20.49
N ARG A 308 0.88 -7.28 -20.47
CA ARG A 308 1.65 -6.08 -20.10
C ARG A 308 2.09 -6.11 -18.64
N VAL A 309 1.20 -6.50 -17.74
CA VAL A 309 1.53 -6.67 -16.30
C VAL A 309 2.64 -7.71 -16.12
N ALA A 310 2.55 -8.85 -16.81
CA ALA A 310 3.58 -9.89 -16.76
C ALA A 310 4.93 -9.37 -17.28
N VAL A 311 4.94 -8.66 -18.41
CA VAL A 311 6.17 -8.04 -18.96
C VAL A 311 6.76 -7.02 -18.00
N ALA A 312 5.93 -6.13 -17.43
CA ALA A 312 6.38 -5.15 -16.44
C ALA A 312 7.00 -5.81 -15.20
N LEU A 313 6.37 -6.88 -14.68
CA LEU A 313 6.90 -7.64 -13.54
C LEU A 313 8.21 -8.37 -13.87
N ILE A 314 8.31 -8.98 -15.04
CA ILE A 314 9.55 -9.64 -15.48
C ILE A 314 10.69 -8.62 -15.58
N ILE A 315 10.46 -7.48 -16.21
CA ILE A 315 11.47 -6.41 -16.29
C ILE A 315 11.83 -5.94 -14.89
N THR A 316 10.83 -5.72 -14.02
CA THR A 316 11.05 -5.34 -12.62
C THR A 316 11.97 -6.35 -11.92
N LEU A 317 11.68 -7.65 -12.00
CA LEU A 317 12.49 -8.72 -11.39
C LEU A 317 13.94 -8.71 -11.91
N LEU A 318 14.11 -8.60 -13.21
CA LEU A 318 15.44 -8.69 -13.86
C LEU A 318 16.42 -7.61 -13.39
N TRP A 319 15.95 -6.39 -13.10
CA TRP A 319 16.85 -5.33 -12.68
C TRP A 319 16.85 -5.09 -11.17
N THR A 320 15.68 -5.22 -10.49
CA THR A 320 15.60 -4.91 -9.05
C THR A 320 16.28 -5.98 -8.19
N VAL A 321 16.26 -7.26 -8.60
CA VAL A 321 16.91 -8.31 -7.82
C VAL A 321 18.43 -8.10 -7.78
N PRO A 322 19.18 -7.94 -8.90
CA PRO A 322 20.61 -7.72 -8.82
C PRO A 322 20.98 -6.38 -8.16
N VAL A 323 20.26 -5.30 -8.43
CA VAL A 323 20.51 -3.98 -7.85
C VAL A 323 20.18 -3.98 -6.35
N GLY A 324 19.07 -4.59 -5.94
CA GLY A 324 18.67 -4.71 -4.54
C GLY A 324 19.67 -5.53 -3.71
N VAL A 325 20.18 -6.63 -4.28
CA VAL A 325 21.26 -7.41 -3.65
C VAL A 325 22.53 -6.57 -3.51
N LEU A 326 22.93 -5.84 -4.55
CA LEU A 326 24.10 -4.98 -4.51
C LEU A 326 24.01 -3.91 -3.41
N ILE A 327 22.84 -3.28 -3.27
CA ILE A 327 22.58 -2.27 -2.26
C ILE A 327 22.52 -2.92 -0.86
N GLY A 328 21.72 -3.98 -0.70
CA GLY A 328 21.47 -4.61 0.61
C GLY A 328 22.69 -5.33 1.20
N THR A 329 23.60 -5.85 0.35
CA THR A 329 24.82 -6.50 0.83
C THR A 329 26.00 -5.55 1.05
N ASN A 330 25.94 -4.33 0.54
CA ASN A 330 27.01 -3.35 0.64
C ASN A 330 26.56 -2.11 1.43
N ARG A 331 27.02 -2.01 2.68
CA ARG A 331 26.66 -0.93 3.60
C ARG A 331 27.00 0.48 3.08
N ARG A 332 28.10 0.64 2.33
CA ARG A 332 28.48 1.95 1.76
C ARG A 332 27.50 2.38 0.69
N LEU A 333 27.12 1.44 -0.18
CA LEU A 333 26.13 1.70 -1.22
C LEU A 333 24.73 1.92 -0.63
N ALA A 334 24.34 1.16 0.38
CA ALA A 334 23.06 1.34 1.07
C ALA A 334 22.91 2.75 1.64
N ASN A 335 23.94 3.25 2.35
CA ASN A 335 23.92 4.58 2.95
C ASN A 335 23.75 5.73 1.95
N VAL A 336 24.21 5.56 0.70
CA VAL A 336 24.12 6.59 -0.35
C VAL A 336 22.91 6.38 -1.25
N LEU A 337 22.71 5.15 -1.74
CA LEU A 337 21.69 4.87 -2.75
C LEU A 337 20.28 4.73 -2.15
N GLN A 338 20.14 4.20 -0.94
CA GLN A 338 18.83 3.97 -0.34
C GLN A 338 18.03 5.27 -0.14
N PRO A 339 18.59 6.38 0.40
CA PRO A 339 17.90 7.66 0.45
C PRO A 339 17.53 8.22 -0.94
N ILE A 340 18.42 8.06 -1.92
CA ILE A 340 18.17 8.51 -3.30
C ILE A 340 17.01 7.73 -3.91
N VAL A 341 17.02 6.41 -3.78
CA VAL A 341 15.95 5.53 -4.25
C VAL A 341 14.63 5.88 -3.57
N GLN A 342 14.64 6.17 -2.26
CA GLN A 342 13.44 6.59 -1.53
C GLN A 342 12.81 7.86 -2.10
N VAL A 343 13.63 8.87 -2.39
CA VAL A 343 13.13 10.14 -3.00
C VAL A 343 12.58 9.88 -4.40
N ILE A 344 13.30 9.12 -5.24
CA ILE A 344 12.85 8.80 -6.59
C ILE A 344 11.57 7.97 -6.57
N ALA A 345 11.46 6.99 -5.67
CA ALA A 345 10.30 6.13 -5.51
C ALA A 345 9.04 6.89 -5.03
N ALA A 346 9.23 8.00 -4.33
CA ALA A 346 8.13 8.83 -3.87
C ALA A 346 7.54 9.73 -4.98
N VAL A 347 8.25 9.92 -6.10
CA VAL A 347 7.72 10.66 -7.25
C VAL A 347 6.63 9.84 -7.93
N PRO A 348 5.39 10.35 -8.06
CA PRO A 348 4.30 9.60 -8.66
C PRO A 348 4.59 9.29 -10.13
N ALA A 349 4.52 8.02 -10.49
CA ALA A 349 4.69 7.58 -11.88
C ALA A 349 3.67 8.25 -12.82
N THR A 350 2.45 8.48 -12.33
CA THR A 350 1.38 9.18 -13.07
C THR A 350 1.75 10.61 -13.44
N ALA A 351 2.49 11.32 -12.58
CA ALA A 351 2.95 12.68 -12.86
C ALA A 351 4.04 12.73 -13.95
N LEU A 352 4.84 11.67 -14.08
CA LEU A 352 5.87 11.55 -15.11
C LEU A 352 5.32 11.01 -16.44
N PHE A 353 4.12 10.43 -16.42
CA PHE A 353 3.57 9.74 -17.57
C PHE A 353 3.41 10.61 -18.84
N PRO A 354 3.00 11.88 -18.79
CA PRO A 354 2.95 12.74 -19.96
C PRO A 354 4.30 12.85 -20.69
N ILE A 355 5.39 12.95 -19.94
CA ILE A 355 6.75 13.03 -20.50
C ILE A 355 7.15 11.69 -21.13
N VAL A 356 6.89 10.58 -20.44
CA VAL A 356 7.15 9.22 -20.94
C VAL A 356 6.35 8.95 -22.21
N LEU A 357 5.08 9.35 -22.23
CA LEU A 357 4.20 9.18 -23.37
C LEU A 357 4.75 9.92 -24.60
N LEU A 358 5.10 11.20 -24.45
CA LEU A 358 5.67 11.99 -25.55
C LEU A 358 6.97 11.39 -26.10
N ALA A 359 7.84 10.91 -25.23
CA ALA A 359 9.11 10.31 -25.63
C ALA A 359 8.92 9.00 -26.42
N LEU A 360 7.86 8.24 -26.13
CA LEU A 360 7.66 6.90 -26.68
C LEU A 360 6.63 6.84 -27.81
N LEU A 361 5.77 7.84 -27.97
CA LEU A 361 4.73 7.85 -29.03
C LEU A 361 5.29 7.74 -30.45
N HIS A 362 6.54 8.16 -30.65
CA HIS A 362 7.19 8.09 -31.98
C HIS A 362 7.66 6.68 -32.36
N LEU A 363 7.67 5.74 -31.39
CA LEU A 363 8.10 4.37 -31.61
C LEU A 363 6.94 3.49 -32.12
N PRO A 364 7.19 2.48 -32.97
CA PRO A 364 6.19 1.48 -33.30
C PRO A 364 5.64 0.80 -32.04
N GLY A 365 4.33 0.85 -31.82
CA GLY A 365 3.72 0.34 -30.58
C GLY A 365 3.98 1.21 -29.34
N GLY A 366 4.38 2.48 -29.52
CA GLY A 366 4.82 3.39 -28.46
C GLY A 366 3.85 3.53 -27.30
N LEU A 367 2.53 3.50 -27.54
CA LEU A 367 1.54 3.54 -26.47
C LEU A 367 1.56 2.27 -25.59
N ASN A 368 1.77 1.09 -26.19
CA ASN A 368 1.91 -0.15 -25.43
C ASN A 368 3.18 -0.14 -24.59
N ILE A 369 4.28 0.37 -25.15
CA ILE A 369 5.55 0.50 -24.43
C ILE A 369 5.39 1.53 -23.29
N ALA A 370 4.75 2.67 -23.55
CA ALA A 370 4.49 3.68 -22.52
C ALA A 370 3.63 3.12 -21.38
N ALA A 371 2.60 2.31 -21.68
CA ALA A 371 1.79 1.64 -20.69
C ALA A 371 2.62 0.68 -19.82
N ILE A 372 3.49 -0.14 -20.42
CA ILE A 372 4.39 -1.04 -19.68
C ILE A 372 5.36 -0.24 -18.80
N VAL A 373 5.92 0.86 -19.32
CA VAL A 373 6.84 1.72 -18.56
C VAL A 373 6.13 2.37 -17.37
N LEU A 374 4.88 2.83 -17.53
CA LEU A 374 4.10 3.38 -16.41
C LEU A 374 3.83 2.32 -15.33
N MET A 375 3.42 1.12 -15.75
CA MET A 375 3.23 -0.01 -14.84
C MET A 375 4.55 -0.35 -14.11
N LEU A 376 5.68 -0.39 -14.84
CA LEU A 376 7.01 -0.61 -14.29
C LEU A 376 7.38 0.46 -13.25
N MET A 377 7.20 1.74 -13.57
CA MET A 377 7.49 2.85 -12.66
C MET A 377 6.66 2.81 -11.38
N GLY A 378 5.41 2.36 -11.46
CA GLY A 378 4.53 2.21 -10.31
C GLY A 378 4.81 0.98 -9.43
N THR A 379 5.61 0.01 -9.90
CA THR A 379 5.76 -1.30 -9.26
C THR A 379 7.16 -1.62 -8.76
N GLN A 380 8.17 -1.18 -9.50
CA GLN A 380 9.58 -1.58 -9.30
C GLN A 380 10.11 -1.28 -7.88
N TRP A 381 9.62 -0.22 -7.26
CA TRP A 381 10.08 0.20 -5.94
C TRP A 381 9.66 -0.76 -4.84
N TYR A 382 8.45 -1.32 -4.91
CA TYR A 382 7.99 -2.32 -3.94
C TYR A 382 8.91 -3.54 -3.92
N LEU A 383 9.26 -4.05 -5.11
CA LEU A 383 10.16 -5.19 -5.22
C LEU A 383 11.59 -4.83 -4.80
N LEU A 384 12.11 -3.68 -5.25
CA LEU A 384 13.45 -3.23 -4.91
C LEU A 384 13.66 -3.11 -3.38
N PHE A 385 12.71 -2.49 -2.68
CA PHE A 385 12.80 -2.35 -1.22
C PHE A 385 12.72 -3.70 -0.50
N ASN A 386 11.86 -4.62 -0.95
CA ASN A 386 11.79 -5.96 -0.40
C ASN A 386 13.10 -6.73 -0.61
N VAL A 387 13.71 -6.62 -1.80
CA VAL A 387 15.00 -7.29 -2.09
C VAL A 387 16.14 -6.67 -1.28
N ILE A 388 16.19 -5.34 -1.13
CA ILE A 388 17.17 -4.67 -0.27
C ILE A 388 17.03 -5.16 1.18
N ALA A 389 15.81 -5.19 1.71
CA ALA A 389 15.53 -5.67 3.06
C ALA A 389 15.98 -7.12 3.25
N GLY A 390 15.58 -8.01 2.34
CA GLY A 390 15.97 -9.42 2.38
C GLY A 390 17.48 -9.63 2.26
N ALA A 391 18.15 -8.90 1.36
CA ALA A 391 19.60 -8.99 1.21
C ALA A 391 20.36 -8.46 2.43
N SER A 392 19.82 -7.47 3.10
CA SER A 392 20.38 -6.94 4.36
C SER A 392 20.18 -7.90 5.53
N ALA A 393 19.11 -8.70 5.51
CA ALA A 393 18.77 -9.66 6.55
C ALA A 393 19.60 -10.96 6.48
N ILE A 394 20.36 -11.22 5.40
CA ILE A 394 21.21 -12.43 5.30
C ILE A 394 22.27 -12.38 6.40
N PRO A 395 22.33 -13.38 7.32
CA PRO A 395 23.30 -13.44 8.41
C PRO A 395 24.74 -13.38 7.91
N GLN A 396 25.58 -12.65 8.66
CA GLN A 396 26.98 -12.47 8.30
C GLN A 396 27.76 -13.79 8.30
N ASP A 397 27.42 -14.71 9.21
CA ASP A 397 28.06 -16.02 9.31
C ASP A 397 27.87 -16.86 8.05
N LEU A 398 26.69 -16.81 7.44
CA LEU A 398 26.42 -17.51 6.17
C LEU A 398 27.22 -16.89 5.02
N ARG A 399 27.42 -15.55 5.03
CA ARG A 399 28.25 -14.87 4.02
C ARG A 399 29.70 -15.27 4.16
N LEU A 400 30.23 -15.26 5.39
CA LEU A 400 31.60 -15.68 5.69
C LEU A 400 31.82 -17.16 5.33
N THR A 401 30.87 -18.05 5.62
CA THR A 401 30.93 -19.45 5.25
C THR A 401 31.10 -19.63 3.74
N THR A 402 30.34 -18.86 2.93
CA THR A 402 30.50 -18.92 1.46
C THR A 402 31.85 -18.40 0.96
N GLU A 403 32.46 -17.49 1.71
CA GLU A 403 33.81 -16.98 1.42
C GLU A 403 34.89 -18.01 1.80
N LEU A 404 34.76 -18.62 2.98
CA LEU A 404 35.67 -19.71 3.44
C LEU A 404 35.63 -20.92 2.52
N LEU A 405 34.45 -21.27 2.00
CA LEU A 405 34.29 -22.35 1.02
C LEU A 405 34.71 -21.97 -0.39
N GLN A 406 35.18 -20.72 -0.60
CA GLN A 406 35.62 -20.17 -1.89
C GLN A 406 34.61 -20.39 -3.02
N LEU A 407 33.30 -20.29 -2.71
CA LEU A 407 32.23 -20.49 -3.69
C LEU A 407 32.35 -19.45 -4.82
N SER A 408 32.15 -19.93 -6.04
CA SER A 408 32.06 -19.04 -7.22
C SER A 408 30.91 -18.04 -7.07
N ARG A 409 30.95 -16.93 -7.79
CA ARG A 409 29.83 -15.95 -7.76
C ARG A 409 28.49 -16.58 -8.10
N VAL A 410 28.47 -17.50 -9.08
CA VAL A 410 27.24 -18.20 -9.50
C VAL A 410 26.74 -19.14 -8.43
N ASP A 411 27.63 -19.88 -7.78
CA ASP A 411 27.25 -20.82 -6.72
C ASP A 411 26.76 -20.06 -5.49
N ARG A 412 27.40 -18.95 -5.12
CA ARG A 412 26.95 -18.08 -4.03
C ARG A 412 25.53 -17.52 -4.30
N TRP A 413 25.22 -17.15 -5.55
CA TRP A 413 23.88 -16.73 -5.90
C TRP A 413 22.86 -17.89 -5.80
N ARG A 414 23.21 -19.08 -6.27
CA ARG A 414 22.30 -20.23 -6.28
C ARG A 414 22.09 -20.86 -4.90
N THR A 415 23.13 -20.90 -4.06
CA THR A 415 23.07 -21.63 -2.78
C THR A 415 22.71 -20.76 -1.59
N LEU A 416 23.02 -19.45 -1.61
CA LEU A 416 22.75 -18.56 -0.50
C LEU A 416 21.79 -17.42 -0.89
N ILE A 417 22.16 -16.60 -1.89
CA ILE A 417 21.48 -15.33 -2.13
C ILE A 417 20.03 -15.55 -2.59
N LEU A 418 19.81 -16.31 -3.67
CA LEU A 418 18.46 -16.53 -4.20
C LEU A 418 17.55 -17.29 -3.23
N PRO A 419 17.99 -18.37 -2.55
CA PRO A 419 17.20 -19.04 -1.53
C PRO A 419 16.79 -18.10 -0.37
N ALA A 420 17.74 -17.34 0.16
CA ALA A 420 17.49 -16.41 1.26
C ALA A 420 16.54 -15.25 0.86
N LEU A 421 16.61 -14.81 -0.41
CA LEU A 421 15.77 -13.74 -0.93
C LEU A 421 14.39 -14.21 -1.41
N PHE A 422 14.20 -15.51 -1.61
CA PHE A 422 12.99 -16.04 -2.24
C PHE A 422 11.69 -15.55 -1.57
N PRO A 423 11.55 -15.59 -0.22
CA PRO A 423 10.36 -15.04 0.45
C PRO A 423 10.15 -13.54 0.18
N PHE A 424 11.22 -12.76 0.19
CA PHE A 424 11.16 -11.31 -0.06
C PHE A 424 10.82 -10.97 -1.51
N ILE A 425 11.35 -11.75 -2.47
CA ILE A 425 11.01 -11.63 -3.89
C ILE A 425 9.53 -11.92 -4.11
N ILE A 426 8.99 -12.97 -3.51
CA ILE A 426 7.57 -13.31 -3.67
C ILE A 426 6.68 -12.23 -3.05
N THR A 427 6.96 -11.81 -1.82
CA THR A 427 6.20 -10.72 -1.15
C THR A 427 6.26 -9.42 -1.94
N GLY A 428 7.46 -9.03 -2.38
CA GLY A 428 7.65 -7.84 -3.21
C GLY A 428 6.92 -7.93 -4.57
N SER A 429 6.89 -9.12 -5.19
CA SER A 429 6.21 -9.36 -6.46
C SER A 429 4.70 -9.32 -6.34
N ILE A 430 4.12 -9.82 -5.24
CA ILE A 430 2.68 -9.72 -4.95
C ILE A 430 2.27 -8.24 -4.87
N THR A 431 3.00 -7.46 -4.09
CA THR A 431 2.73 -6.03 -3.92
C THR A 431 2.91 -5.25 -5.22
N ALA A 432 4.01 -5.52 -5.95
CA ALA A 432 4.28 -4.94 -7.24
C ALA A 432 3.19 -5.28 -8.27
N GLY A 433 2.72 -6.53 -8.29
CA GLY A 433 1.62 -6.97 -9.14
C GLY A 433 0.33 -6.18 -8.87
N GLY A 434 -0.04 -6.00 -7.60
CA GLY A 434 -1.17 -5.14 -7.21
C GLY A 434 -1.04 -3.71 -7.74
N GLY A 435 0.16 -3.12 -7.64
CA GLY A 435 0.49 -1.81 -8.20
C GLY A 435 0.33 -1.76 -9.74
N ALA A 436 0.80 -2.80 -10.46
CA ALA A 436 0.68 -2.88 -11.91
C ALA A 436 -0.78 -2.93 -12.38
N TRP A 437 -1.62 -3.73 -11.71
CA TRP A 437 -3.05 -3.80 -12.00
C TRP A 437 -3.76 -2.47 -11.78
N ASN A 438 -3.43 -1.75 -10.71
CA ASN A 438 -3.94 -0.40 -10.50
C ASN A 438 -3.47 0.58 -11.58
N ALA A 439 -2.19 0.53 -11.93
CA ALA A 439 -1.61 1.40 -12.95
C ALA A 439 -2.21 1.15 -14.35
N SER A 440 -2.70 -0.06 -14.66
CA SER A 440 -3.21 -0.42 -15.98
C SER A 440 -4.37 0.48 -16.43
N ILE A 441 -5.23 0.91 -15.51
CA ILE A 441 -6.39 1.75 -15.82
C ILE A 441 -5.96 3.11 -16.37
N VAL A 442 -4.91 3.72 -15.78
CA VAL A 442 -4.37 5.00 -16.23
C VAL A 442 -3.40 4.82 -17.40
N ALA A 443 -2.65 3.71 -17.43
CA ALA A 443 -1.64 3.45 -18.44
C ALA A 443 -2.21 3.12 -19.82
N GLU A 444 -3.37 2.47 -19.87
CA GLU A 444 -4.01 2.02 -21.10
C GLU A 444 -4.95 3.05 -21.72
N HIS A 445 -5.32 4.09 -20.96
CA HIS A 445 -6.18 5.17 -21.42
C HIS A 445 -5.75 6.50 -20.80
N VAL A 446 -5.26 7.42 -21.62
CA VAL A 446 -4.71 8.70 -21.18
C VAL A 446 -5.16 9.84 -22.07
N GLU A 447 -5.49 10.96 -21.47
CA GLU A 447 -5.74 12.23 -22.15
C GLU A 447 -4.51 13.13 -22.03
N PHE A 448 -4.00 13.61 -23.17
CA PHE A 448 -2.86 14.51 -23.24
C PHE A 448 -2.96 15.45 -24.45
N GLY A 449 -2.74 16.75 -24.23
CA GLY A 449 -2.80 17.75 -25.29
C GLY A 449 -4.15 17.80 -26.01
N GLY A 450 -5.26 17.59 -25.28
CA GLY A 450 -6.62 17.53 -25.86
C GLY A 450 -6.89 16.30 -26.73
N ARG A 451 -6.01 15.31 -26.75
CA ARG A 451 -6.16 14.06 -27.48
C ARG A 451 -6.23 12.88 -26.51
N THR A 452 -7.09 11.93 -26.82
CA THR A 452 -7.20 10.67 -26.08
C THR A 452 -6.35 9.59 -26.76
N PHE A 453 -5.47 8.99 -26.00
CA PHE A 453 -4.64 7.86 -26.41
C PHE A 453 -5.16 6.62 -25.67
N SER A 454 -5.53 5.58 -26.39
CA SER A 454 -6.04 4.34 -25.81
C SER A 454 -5.44 3.13 -26.51
N THR A 455 -5.11 2.10 -25.72
CA THR A 455 -4.65 0.80 -26.25
C THR A 455 -5.61 -0.30 -25.81
N SER A 456 -5.59 -1.44 -26.53
CA SER A 456 -6.45 -2.57 -26.20
C SER A 456 -6.11 -3.11 -24.81
N GLY A 457 -7.04 -2.99 -23.86
CA GLY A 457 -6.84 -3.49 -22.51
C GLY A 457 -8.09 -3.32 -21.65
N ILE A 458 -8.16 -4.08 -20.54
CA ILE A 458 -9.30 -3.99 -19.63
C ILE A 458 -9.34 -2.66 -18.88
N GLY A 459 -8.15 -2.09 -18.59
CA GLY A 459 -8.04 -0.77 -17.99
C GLY A 459 -8.61 0.32 -18.90
N ALA A 460 -8.33 0.24 -20.21
CA ALA A 460 -8.88 1.16 -21.19
C ALA A 460 -10.41 1.05 -21.29
N ILE A 461 -10.96 -0.18 -21.25
CA ILE A 461 -12.40 -0.42 -21.27
C ILE A 461 -13.06 0.20 -20.03
N ILE A 462 -12.48 0.00 -18.84
CA ILE A 462 -12.97 0.59 -17.59
C ILE A 462 -12.92 2.12 -17.65
N ALA A 463 -11.82 2.71 -18.11
CA ALA A 463 -11.67 4.15 -18.21
C ALA A 463 -12.66 4.76 -19.20
N GLN A 464 -12.85 4.12 -20.36
CA GLN A 464 -13.83 4.54 -21.37
C GLN A 464 -15.26 4.43 -20.86
N ALA A 465 -15.63 3.31 -20.22
CA ALA A 465 -16.95 3.11 -19.63
C ALA A 465 -17.26 4.16 -18.55
N THR A 466 -16.25 4.52 -17.77
CA THR A 466 -16.33 5.62 -16.77
C THR A 466 -16.62 6.96 -17.46
N GLY A 467 -15.88 7.29 -18.51
CA GLY A 467 -16.02 8.54 -19.24
C GLY A 467 -17.35 8.66 -19.99
N THR A 468 -17.88 7.57 -20.51
CA THR A 468 -19.18 7.53 -21.21
C THR A 468 -20.38 7.37 -20.28
N GLY A 469 -20.15 6.96 -19.02
CA GLY A 469 -21.21 6.66 -18.05
C GLY A 469 -21.93 5.33 -18.34
N ASP A 470 -21.28 4.39 -19.04
CA ASP A 470 -21.80 3.04 -19.26
C ASP A 470 -21.55 2.16 -18.03
N TYR A 471 -22.48 2.20 -17.09
CA TYR A 471 -22.36 1.49 -15.82
C TYR A 471 -22.37 -0.03 -15.97
N ALA A 472 -23.03 -0.58 -16.99
CA ALA A 472 -23.06 -2.02 -17.24
C ALA A 472 -21.66 -2.51 -17.68
N LEU A 473 -21.05 -1.80 -18.62
CA LEU A 473 -19.70 -2.10 -19.09
C LEU A 473 -18.65 -1.84 -18.00
N LEU A 474 -18.81 -0.76 -17.21
CA LEU A 474 -17.95 -0.46 -16.05
C LEU A 474 -17.98 -1.59 -15.01
N LEU A 475 -19.18 -2.07 -14.67
CA LEU A 475 -19.37 -3.18 -13.74
C LEU A 475 -18.72 -4.45 -14.27
N ALA A 476 -18.99 -4.80 -15.54
CA ALA A 476 -18.43 -6.00 -16.16
C ALA A 476 -16.89 -5.96 -16.23
N GLY A 477 -16.31 -4.83 -16.64
CA GLY A 477 -14.86 -4.63 -16.71
C GLY A 477 -14.21 -4.71 -15.32
N THR A 478 -14.79 -4.05 -14.34
CA THR A 478 -14.31 -4.07 -12.96
C THR A 478 -14.36 -5.47 -12.36
N LEU A 479 -15.48 -6.19 -12.51
CA LEU A 479 -15.61 -7.56 -12.02
C LEU A 479 -14.64 -8.52 -12.72
N ALA A 480 -14.49 -8.42 -14.04
CA ALA A 480 -13.54 -9.23 -14.78
C ALA A 480 -12.09 -8.99 -14.30
N LEU A 481 -11.71 -7.73 -14.09
CA LEU A 481 -10.40 -7.36 -13.56
C LEU A 481 -10.19 -7.91 -12.14
N VAL A 482 -11.14 -7.70 -11.23
CA VAL A 482 -11.08 -8.19 -9.84
C VAL A 482 -10.97 -9.71 -9.80
N LEU A 483 -11.81 -10.42 -10.56
CA LEU A 483 -11.78 -11.89 -10.62
C LEU A 483 -10.43 -12.40 -11.14
N ALA A 484 -9.86 -11.76 -12.16
CA ALA A 484 -8.55 -12.12 -12.69
C ALA A 484 -7.44 -11.90 -11.64
N VAL A 485 -7.43 -10.76 -10.97
CA VAL A 485 -6.43 -10.44 -9.94
C VAL A 485 -6.55 -11.43 -8.77
N VAL A 486 -7.76 -11.70 -8.28
CA VAL A 486 -8.00 -12.67 -7.20
C VAL A 486 -7.60 -14.09 -7.64
N ALA A 487 -7.93 -14.49 -8.87
CA ALA A 487 -7.55 -15.80 -9.40
C ALA A 487 -6.02 -15.96 -9.49
N ILE A 488 -5.31 -14.95 -10.04
CA ILE A 488 -3.85 -14.95 -10.12
C ILE A 488 -3.25 -14.97 -8.71
N ASN A 489 -3.77 -14.17 -7.79
CA ASN A 489 -3.29 -14.15 -6.41
C ASN A 489 -3.44 -15.53 -5.74
N ARG A 490 -4.63 -16.16 -5.82
CA ARG A 490 -4.89 -17.46 -5.19
C ARG A 490 -4.20 -18.64 -5.88
N LEU A 491 -4.21 -18.68 -7.22
CA LEU A 491 -3.71 -19.83 -7.97
C LEU A 491 -2.20 -19.80 -8.17
N PHE A 492 -1.59 -18.62 -8.23
CA PHE A 492 -0.17 -18.45 -8.50
C PHE A 492 0.59 -17.95 -7.27
N TRP A 493 0.30 -16.73 -6.78
CA TRP A 493 1.09 -16.10 -5.74
C TRP A 493 1.00 -16.80 -4.38
N GLN A 494 -0.17 -17.17 -3.92
CA GLN A 494 -0.32 -17.87 -2.63
C GLN A 494 0.33 -19.24 -2.60
N ARG A 495 0.43 -19.92 -3.76
CA ARG A 495 1.19 -21.18 -3.85
C ARG A 495 2.69 -20.95 -3.71
N LEU A 496 3.21 -19.93 -4.41
CA LEU A 496 4.62 -19.55 -4.30
C LEU A 496 4.98 -19.08 -2.91
N TYR A 497 4.09 -18.31 -2.27
CA TYR A 497 4.26 -17.85 -0.91
C TYR A 497 4.38 -19.00 0.09
N ARG A 498 3.52 -20.01 -0.01
CA ARG A 498 3.64 -21.23 0.82
C ARG A 498 4.96 -21.97 0.61
N VAL A 499 5.40 -22.11 -0.63
CA VAL A 499 6.71 -22.72 -0.92
C VAL A 499 7.85 -21.88 -0.30
N ALA A 500 7.71 -20.55 -0.32
CA ALA A 500 8.69 -19.66 0.29
C ALA A 500 8.75 -19.84 1.82
N GLU A 501 7.60 -19.94 2.48
CA GLU A 501 7.53 -20.15 3.94
C GLU A 501 8.01 -21.55 4.37
N GLU A 502 7.67 -22.60 3.61
CA GLU A 502 7.98 -23.99 3.99
C GLU A 502 9.44 -24.39 3.71
N ARG A 503 10.08 -23.84 2.67
CA ARG A 503 11.40 -24.32 2.20
C ARG A 503 12.54 -23.34 2.38
N TYR A 504 12.24 -22.04 2.51
CA TYR A 504 13.26 -20.99 2.43
C TYR A 504 13.24 -20.03 3.64
N ARG A 505 12.70 -20.48 4.78
CA ARG A 505 12.80 -19.72 6.03
C ARG A 505 14.24 -19.80 6.55
N LEU A 506 14.79 -18.66 6.92
CA LEU A 506 16.09 -18.54 7.61
C LEU A 506 15.79 -18.53 9.11
N ASP A 507 15.30 -19.66 9.65
CA ASP A 507 15.17 -19.84 11.11
C ASP A 507 16.48 -20.45 11.65
#